data_648757c15140beb760c517bad6a7de97
#
_entry.id   648757c15140beb760c517bad6a7de97
#
_cell.length_a   1.000
_cell.length_b   1.000
_cell.length_c   1.000
_cell.angle_alpha   90.00
_cell.angle_beta   90.00
_cell.angle_gamma   90.00
#
_symmetry.space_group_name_H-M   'P 1'
#
loop_
_entity.id
_entity.type
_entity.pdbx_description
1 polymer ?
#
loop_
_entity_poly.entity_id
_entity_poly.type
_entity_poly.pdbx_seq_one_letter_code
_entity_poly.pdbx_strand_id
1 'polypeptide(L)'
;MRRSPQRALASLLLAAAGCARPQPLAPGAEPELRVGIVAGVGSLALGGDGELFLTDDATGGPIGSIPPSARWTVVADSAGLRLVQPDGSQSGPHRGISAVNVTENQFAMADGRRYRGRLNVVRDASGLTLMNRVPVEAYLAGVIGEELGPRRPDERQAMFAQAVVSRTFALKNRGRWETLGFDAWADIRDQVYRGVAAETPAVWDALRATAGEVLQYRGELIDAYFHSTCGFRTASLEEAFKTASGRPYLRPVSDERSGGYYCDISPRFRWREEWDATRLRAILSRTLPAVMNVGGDGLQRITDVEVSRTSPSGRVGELRIVFERGDVRVPEQDVRSVLRPEMNRQLGSAAFQLSVTKDGGQIARLVAAGAGWGHGVGLCQWGAVGRARAGQDYRTILVTYFPGTTVERLY
;
A
#
# COMPACT_ATOMS: atom_id res chain seq x y z
N MET A 1 -53.51 -31.79 -41.22
CA MET A 1 -53.14 -31.77 -39.80
C MET A 1 -51.65 -31.50 -39.68
N ARG A 2 -51.21 -30.26 -39.44
CA ARG A 2 -49.81 -29.89 -39.27
C ARG A 2 -49.65 -29.36 -37.82
N ARG A 3 -48.83 -30.04 -37.04
CA ARG A 3 -48.46 -29.68 -35.64
C ARG A 3 -47.33 -28.66 -35.67
N SER A 4 -47.52 -27.51 -35.02
CA SER A 4 -46.52 -26.48 -34.77
C SER A 4 -45.63 -26.90 -33.61
N PRO A 5 -44.33 -26.61 -33.61
CA PRO A 5 -43.46 -26.78 -32.42
C PRO A 5 -43.51 -25.53 -31.57
N GLN A 6 -43.84 -25.68 -30.28
CA GLN A 6 -43.72 -24.67 -29.26
C GLN A 6 -42.23 -24.38 -28.99
N ARG A 7 -41.84 -23.14 -29.14
CA ARG A 7 -40.54 -22.61 -28.69
C ARG A 7 -40.60 -22.33 -27.20
N ALA A 8 -39.79 -23.06 -26.43
CA ALA A 8 -39.53 -22.75 -25.03
C ALA A 8 -38.59 -21.54 -24.94
N LEU A 9 -39.07 -20.42 -24.37
CA LEU A 9 -38.23 -19.30 -23.97
C LEU A 9 -37.51 -19.69 -22.65
N ALA A 10 -36.21 -19.87 -22.72
CA ALA A 10 -35.35 -19.97 -21.56
C ALA A 10 -35.07 -18.54 -21.04
N SER A 11 -35.69 -18.15 -19.94
CA SER A 11 -35.39 -16.90 -19.24
C SER A 11 -34.03 -17.03 -18.53
N LEU A 12 -33.01 -16.35 -19.05
CA LEU A 12 -31.74 -16.14 -18.34
C LEU A 12 -32.00 -15.13 -17.21
N LEU A 13 -32.04 -15.63 -15.99
CA LEU A 13 -31.91 -14.78 -14.80
C LEU A 13 -30.44 -14.34 -14.68
N LEU A 14 -30.15 -13.09 -15.10
CA LEU A 14 -28.92 -12.40 -14.72
C LEU A 14 -29.00 -12.14 -13.22
N ALA A 15 -28.23 -12.89 -12.44
CA ALA A 15 -27.94 -12.54 -11.05
C ALA A 15 -27.07 -11.28 -11.06
N ALA A 16 -27.65 -10.14 -10.71
CA ALA A 16 -26.91 -8.92 -10.43
C ALA A 16 -26.04 -9.19 -9.21
N ALA A 17 -24.73 -9.34 -9.42
CA ALA A 17 -23.73 -9.28 -8.36
C ALA A 17 -23.78 -7.86 -7.78
N GLY A 18 -24.59 -7.65 -6.77
CA GLY A 18 -24.62 -6.41 -6.00
C GLY A 18 -23.25 -6.24 -5.35
N CYS A 19 -22.57 -5.14 -5.67
CA CYS A 19 -21.40 -4.70 -4.91
C CYS A 19 -21.83 -4.60 -3.44
N ALA A 20 -21.40 -5.53 -2.63
CA ALA A 20 -21.61 -5.50 -1.19
C ALA A 20 -20.93 -4.24 -0.66
N ARG A 21 -21.68 -3.25 -0.22
CA ARG A 21 -21.15 -2.09 0.46
C ARG A 21 -20.54 -2.57 1.78
N PRO A 22 -19.35 -2.06 2.16
CA PRO A 22 -18.78 -2.37 3.47
C PRO A 22 -19.84 -2.11 4.54
N GLN A 23 -20.01 -3.05 5.47
CA GLN A 23 -20.95 -2.86 6.58
C GLN A 23 -20.59 -1.58 7.33
N PRO A 24 -21.55 -0.74 7.69
CA PRO A 24 -21.32 0.43 8.54
C PRO A 24 -20.60 0.00 9.82
N LEU A 25 -19.63 0.80 10.26
CA LEU A 25 -18.97 0.57 11.54
C LEU A 25 -19.99 0.73 12.67
N ALA A 26 -20.03 -0.21 13.61
CA ALA A 26 -20.86 -0.08 14.80
C ALA A 26 -20.33 1.12 15.64
N PRO A 27 -21.17 2.08 16.02
CA PRO A 27 -20.74 3.21 16.81
C PRO A 27 -20.08 2.77 18.12
N GLY A 28 -18.88 3.30 18.40
CA GLY A 28 -18.18 3.10 19.67
C GLY A 28 -17.40 1.80 19.84
N ALA A 29 -17.44 0.87 18.86
CA ALA A 29 -16.62 -0.34 18.89
C ALA A 29 -15.41 -0.21 17.96
N GLU A 30 -14.23 -0.61 18.44
CA GLU A 30 -13.03 -0.66 17.60
C GLU A 30 -13.25 -1.67 16.45
N PRO A 31 -13.06 -1.24 15.17
CA PRO A 31 -13.21 -2.13 14.04
C PRO A 31 -12.13 -3.19 13.96
N GLU A 32 -12.48 -4.38 13.44
CA GLU A 32 -11.53 -5.41 13.05
C GLU A 32 -11.25 -5.33 11.55
N LEU A 33 -9.99 -5.56 11.15
CA LEU A 33 -9.54 -5.67 9.77
C LEU A 33 -9.16 -7.11 9.44
N ARG A 34 -9.45 -7.53 8.21
CA ARG A 34 -8.95 -8.76 7.61
C ARG A 34 -7.77 -8.40 6.71
N VAL A 35 -6.57 -8.80 7.09
CA VAL A 35 -5.33 -8.45 6.37
C VAL A 35 -4.82 -9.69 5.64
N GLY A 36 -4.78 -9.65 4.31
CA GLY A 36 -4.20 -10.69 3.47
C GLY A 36 -2.68 -10.72 3.60
N ILE A 37 -2.14 -11.78 4.16
CA ILE A 37 -0.69 -11.94 4.40
C ILE A 37 -0.02 -12.56 3.18
N VAL A 38 -0.58 -13.66 2.70
CA VAL A 38 -0.11 -14.38 1.50
C VAL A 38 -1.29 -15.10 0.85
N ALA A 39 -1.25 -15.23 -0.47
CA ALA A 39 -2.24 -16.00 -1.23
C ALA A 39 -1.57 -16.83 -2.33
N GLY A 40 -2.21 -17.94 -2.71
CA GLY A 40 -1.76 -18.81 -3.80
C GLY A 40 -0.57 -19.69 -3.43
N VAL A 41 -0.37 -20.01 -2.14
CA VAL A 41 0.72 -20.89 -1.73
C VAL A 41 0.23 -22.34 -1.56
N GLY A 42 1.13 -23.31 -1.76
CA GLY A 42 0.82 -24.74 -1.63
C GLY A 42 0.79 -25.24 -0.19
N SER A 43 1.54 -24.60 0.70
CA SER A 43 1.60 -24.93 2.12
C SER A 43 2.00 -23.71 2.94
N LEU A 44 1.71 -23.74 4.24
CA LEU A 44 2.18 -22.74 5.20
C LEU A 44 2.32 -23.36 6.60
N ALA A 45 3.23 -22.80 7.41
CA ALA A 45 3.46 -23.25 8.77
C ALA A 45 2.72 -22.38 9.77
N LEU A 46 1.94 -23.00 10.68
CA LEU A 46 1.30 -22.36 11.82
C LEU A 46 1.97 -22.77 13.14
N GLY A 47 2.00 -21.88 14.10
CA GLY A 47 2.48 -22.11 15.45
C GLY A 47 2.25 -20.91 16.33
N GLY A 48 2.84 -20.87 17.54
CA GLY A 48 2.70 -19.74 18.44
C GLY A 48 3.83 -19.68 19.48
N ASP A 49 3.92 -18.54 20.16
CA ASP A 49 4.78 -18.38 21.36
C ASP A 49 4.17 -19.18 22.54
N GLY A 50 2.85 -19.29 22.56
CA GLY A 50 2.08 -20.11 23.48
C GLY A 50 1.26 -21.16 22.75
N GLU A 51 0.34 -21.79 23.47
CA GLU A 51 -0.61 -22.74 22.90
C GLU A 51 -1.55 -22.05 21.91
N LEU A 52 -1.58 -22.54 20.67
CA LEU A 52 -2.40 -21.99 19.59
C LEU A 52 -3.62 -22.88 19.37
N PHE A 53 -4.80 -22.38 19.72
CA PHE A 53 -6.07 -23.08 19.54
C PHE A 53 -6.55 -22.98 18.10
N LEU A 54 -7.01 -24.11 17.58
CA LEU A 54 -7.47 -24.24 16.21
C LEU A 54 -8.96 -24.56 16.17
N THR A 55 -9.69 -23.86 15.33
CA THR A 55 -11.11 -24.12 15.06
C THR A 55 -11.38 -24.22 13.56
N ASP A 56 -12.35 -25.02 13.18
CA ASP A 56 -12.85 -25.09 11.80
C ASP A 56 -13.79 -23.91 11.53
N ASP A 57 -13.48 -23.11 10.52
CA ASP A 57 -14.24 -21.88 10.21
C ASP A 57 -15.68 -22.15 9.74
N ALA A 58 -15.96 -23.33 9.19
CA ALA A 58 -17.30 -23.65 8.70
C ALA A 58 -18.24 -24.11 9.81
N THR A 59 -17.70 -24.80 10.81
CA THR A 59 -18.49 -25.40 11.91
C THR A 59 -18.35 -24.64 13.22
N GLY A 60 -17.29 -23.85 13.38
CA GLY A 60 -16.89 -23.24 14.66
C GLY A 60 -16.36 -24.27 15.67
N GLY A 61 -16.31 -25.54 15.29
CA GLY A 61 -15.88 -26.63 16.17
C GLY A 61 -14.36 -26.65 16.39
N PRO A 62 -13.91 -27.18 17.55
CA PRO A 62 -12.48 -27.32 17.84
C PRO A 62 -11.84 -28.36 16.92
N ILE A 63 -10.67 -28.02 16.37
CA ILE A 63 -9.80 -28.99 15.66
C ILE A 63 -8.77 -29.58 16.64
N GLY A 64 -8.23 -28.74 17.54
CA GLY A 64 -7.19 -29.10 18.49
C GLY A 64 -6.33 -27.89 18.85
N SER A 65 -5.13 -28.13 19.34
CA SER A 65 -4.17 -27.06 19.64
C SER A 65 -2.75 -27.43 19.22
N ILE A 66 -2.00 -26.42 18.83
CA ILE A 66 -0.55 -26.52 18.57
C ILE A 66 0.17 -26.15 19.86
N PRO A 67 0.99 -27.05 20.44
CA PRO A 67 1.75 -26.75 21.65
C PRO A 67 2.72 -25.58 21.46
N PRO A 68 3.11 -24.87 22.53
CA PRO A 68 4.10 -23.81 22.46
C PRO A 68 5.37 -24.23 21.70
N SER A 69 5.87 -23.37 20.85
CA SER A 69 7.06 -23.57 20.00
C SER A 69 6.95 -24.71 18.96
N ALA A 70 5.89 -25.48 18.93
CA ALA A 70 5.63 -26.45 17.86
C ALA A 70 5.21 -25.74 16.56
N ARG A 71 5.38 -26.44 15.44
CA ARG A 71 4.95 -25.97 14.11
C ARG A 71 4.20 -27.08 13.42
N TRP A 72 2.98 -26.77 12.96
CA TRP A 72 2.18 -27.66 12.13
C TRP A 72 2.06 -27.06 10.73
N THR A 73 2.02 -27.92 9.72
CA THR A 73 1.91 -27.46 8.33
C THR A 73 0.47 -27.58 7.86
N VAL A 74 -0.06 -26.50 7.28
CA VAL A 74 -1.33 -26.55 6.54
C VAL A 74 -1.02 -26.80 5.08
N VAL A 75 -1.70 -27.80 4.50
CA VAL A 75 -1.68 -28.11 3.06
C VAL A 75 -3.11 -28.17 2.53
N ALA A 76 -3.27 -28.05 1.22
CA ALA A 76 -4.56 -28.21 0.55
C ALA A 76 -4.53 -29.41 -0.37
N ASP A 77 -5.63 -30.17 -0.39
CA ASP A 77 -5.91 -31.18 -1.41
C ASP A 77 -7.30 -30.94 -2.05
N SER A 78 -7.76 -31.86 -2.88
CA SER A 78 -9.08 -31.74 -3.54
C SER A 78 -10.24 -31.70 -2.55
N ALA A 79 -10.10 -32.29 -1.36
CA ALA A 79 -11.14 -32.40 -0.33
C ALA A 79 -11.20 -31.17 0.61
N GLY A 80 -10.08 -30.43 0.76
CA GLY A 80 -10.03 -29.26 1.67
C GLY A 80 -8.64 -29.01 2.23
N LEU A 81 -8.59 -28.43 3.43
CA LEU A 81 -7.38 -28.16 4.18
C LEU A 81 -7.04 -29.34 5.10
N ARG A 82 -5.75 -29.68 5.18
CA ARG A 82 -5.23 -30.64 6.15
C ARG A 82 -4.18 -29.99 7.02
N LEU A 83 -4.22 -30.35 8.29
CA LEU A 83 -3.16 -30.05 9.25
C LEU A 83 -2.24 -31.25 9.33
N VAL A 84 -0.96 -31.05 9.08
CA VAL A 84 0.08 -32.06 9.16
C VAL A 84 0.94 -31.76 10.38
N GLN A 85 1.01 -32.71 11.32
CA GLN A 85 1.82 -32.65 12.53
C GLN A 85 3.28 -33.04 12.23
N PRO A 86 4.24 -32.73 13.11
CA PRO A 86 5.65 -33.10 12.92
C PRO A 86 5.89 -34.63 12.80
N ASP A 87 5.03 -35.47 13.41
CA ASP A 87 5.09 -36.92 13.32
C ASP A 87 4.46 -37.52 12.05
N GLY A 88 3.95 -36.62 11.15
CA GLY A 88 3.28 -37.02 9.92
C GLY A 88 1.80 -37.30 10.05
N SER A 89 1.23 -37.30 11.27
CA SER A 89 -0.21 -37.43 11.46
C SER A 89 -0.97 -36.24 10.86
N GLN A 90 -2.20 -36.49 10.38
CA GLN A 90 -3.00 -35.49 9.68
C GLN A 90 -4.41 -35.41 10.24
N SER A 91 -4.97 -34.22 10.27
CA SER A 91 -6.39 -33.97 10.51
C SER A 91 -7.04 -33.22 9.35
N GLY A 92 -8.34 -33.40 9.20
CA GLY A 92 -9.13 -32.78 8.13
C GLY A 92 -9.88 -33.84 7.29
N PRO A 93 -10.51 -33.44 6.17
CA PRO A 93 -10.42 -32.13 5.53
C PRO A 93 -11.25 -31.05 6.27
N HIS A 94 -10.70 -29.82 6.34
CA HIS A 94 -11.36 -28.63 6.88
C HIS A 94 -11.67 -27.65 5.75
N ARG A 95 -12.72 -26.84 5.88
CA ARG A 95 -13.05 -25.80 4.88
C ARG A 95 -12.28 -24.52 5.10
N GLY A 96 -11.94 -24.22 6.34
CA GLY A 96 -11.10 -23.11 6.78
C GLY A 96 -10.57 -23.40 8.18
N ILE A 97 -9.44 -22.82 8.52
CA ILE A 97 -8.81 -23.01 9.83
C ILE A 97 -8.59 -21.64 10.45
N SER A 98 -9.19 -21.43 11.63
CA SER A 98 -8.88 -20.30 12.49
C SER A 98 -7.89 -20.72 13.56
N ALA A 99 -6.88 -19.89 13.79
CA ALA A 99 -5.84 -20.11 14.78
C ALA A 99 -5.72 -18.88 15.70
N VAL A 100 -5.90 -19.09 17.01
CA VAL A 100 -5.85 -18.00 18.01
C VAL A 100 -5.03 -18.40 19.22
N ASN A 101 -4.20 -17.48 19.69
CA ASN A 101 -3.57 -17.60 21.01
C ASN A 101 -4.43 -16.84 22.02
N VAL A 102 -4.80 -17.48 23.11
CA VAL A 102 -5.70 -16.91 24.15
C VAL A 102 -4.93 -16.32 25.33
N THR A 103 -3.63 -16.57 25.40
CA THR A 103 -2.80 -16.06 26.49
C THR A 103 -2.33 -14.64 26.13
N GLU A 104 -2.50 -13.72 27.06
CA GLU A 104 -2.03 -12.34 26.88
C GLU A 104 -0.51 -12.30 26.62
N ASN A 105 -0.08 -11.41 25.73
CA ASN A 105 1.30 -11.24 25.29
C ASN A 105 1.95 -12.49 24.63
N GLN A 106 1.16 -13.45 24.21
CA GLN A 106 1.57 -14.54 23.35
C GLN A 106 0.92 -14.37 21.97
N PHE A 107 1.64 -14.75 20.92
CA PHE A 107 1.26 -14.42 19.55
C PHE A 107 1.14 -15.67 18.69
N ALA A 108 0.14 -15.66 17.82
CA ALA A 108 0.06 -16.60 16.72
C ALA A 108 1.20 -16.35 15.73
N MET A 109 1.74 -17.41 15.13
CA MET A 109 2.83 -17.35 14.18
C MET A 109 2.45 -18.04 12.87
N ALA A 110 2.83 -17.40 11.77
CA ALA A 110 2.81 -18.01 10.45
C ALA A 110 4.12 -17.69 9.72
N ASP A 111 4.75 -18.73 9.16
CA ASP A 111 6.02 -18.63 8.44
C ASP A 111 7.10 -17.81 9.18
N GLY A 112 7.18 -18.02 10.50
CA GLY A 112 8.15 -17.38 11.38
C GLY A 112 7.83 -15.95 11.82
N ARG A 113 6.71 -15.39 11.40
CA ARG A 113 6.26 -14.03 11.81
C ARG A 113 5.17 -14.13 12.87
N ARG A 114 5.18 -13.20 13.82
CA ARG A 114 4.24 -13.11 14.94
C ARG A 114 3.13 -12.09 14.64
N TYR A 115 1.90 -12.46 15.00
CA TYR A 115 0.70 -11.64 14.74
C TYR A 115 -0.18 -11.57 15.97
N ARG A 116 -0.77 -10.39 16.21
CA ARG A 116 -1.90 -10.23 17.14
C ARG A 116 -3.20 -10.67 16.49
N GLY A 117 -4.21 -10.91 17.31
CA GLY A 117 -5.52 -11.34 16.83
C GLY A 117 -5.53 -12.78 16.35
N ARG A 118 -6.25 -13.05 15.29
CA ARG A 118 -6.52 -14.41 14.78
C ARG A 118 -5.93 -14.60 13.38
N LEU A 119 -5.30 -15.74 13.14
CA LEU A 119 -4.91 -16.17 11.80
C LEU A 119 -6.01 -17.04 11.20
N ASN A 120 -6.38 -16.77 9.96
CA ASN A 120 -7.32 -17.60 9.20
C ASN A 120 -6.63 -18.12 7.95
N VAL A 121 -6.74 -19.42 7.71
CA VAL A 121 -6.29 -20.07 6.50
C VAL A 121 -7.51 -20.57 5.75
N VAL A 122 -7.63 -20.14 4.51
CA VAL A 122 -8.68 -20.60 3.60
C VAL A 122 -8.04 -21.14 2.32
N ARG A 123 -8.80 -21.96 1.61
CA ARG A 123 -8.45 -22.41 0.26
C ARG A 123 -9.28 -21.66 -0.77
N ASP A 124 -8.63 -21.18 -1.81
CA ASP A 124 -9.26 -20.63 -3.00
C ASP A 124 -8.75 -21.33 -4.28
N ALA A 125 -9.11 -20.80 -5.45
CA ALA A 125 -8.70 -21.37 -6.73
C ALA A 125 -7.18 -21.29 -6.98
N SER A 126 -6.46 -20.39 -6.30
CA SER A 126 -5.02 -20.19 -6.44
C SER A 126 -4.18 -21.03 -5.48
N GLY A 127 -4.79 -21.57 -4.40
CA GLY A 127 -4.09 -22.33 -3.35
C GLY A 127 -4.56 -21.95 -1.95
N LEU A 128 -3.61 -21.84 -1.02
CA LEU A 128 -3.87 -21.37 0.34
C LEU A 128 -3.77 -19.87 0.41
N THR A 129 -4.71 -19.26 1.10
CA THR A 129 -4.68 -17.83 1.48
C THR A 129 -4.65 -17.72 3.00
N LEU A 130 -3.63 -17.02 3.52
CA LEU A 130 -3.49 -16.69 4.93
C LEU A 130 -3.95 -15.26 5.15
N MET A 131 -4.87 -15.08 6.10
CA MET A 131 -5.34 -13.77 6.56
C MET A 131 -5.08 -13.60 8.04
N ASN A 132 -4.84 -12.36 8.47
CA ASN A 132 -4.84 -11.98 9.87
C ASN A 132 -6.08 -11.12 10.17
N ARG A 133 -6.94 -11.58 11.06
CA ARG A 133 -8.03 -10.78 11.64
C ARG A 133 -7.54 -10.11 12.90
N VAL A 134 -7.57 -8.79 12.91
CA VAL A 134 -6.91 -8.00 13.95
C VAL A 134 -7.64 -6.70 14.18
N PRO A 135 -7.82 -6.23 15.46
CA PRO A 135 -8.32 -4.90 15.76
C PRO A 135 -7.47 -3.82 15.08
N VAL A 136 -8.10 -2.72 14.65
CA VAL A 136 -7.43 -1.71 13.82
C VAL A 136 -6.22 -1.08 14.52
N GLU A 137 -6.26 -0.85 15.83
CA GLU A 137 -5.11 -0.29 16.57
C GLU A 137 -3.93 -1.28 16.59
N ALA A 138 -4.21 -2.56 16.77
CA ALA A 138 -3.18 -3.61 16.72
C ALA A 138 -2.62 -3.82 15.29
N TYR A 139 -3.43 -3.65 14.23
CA TYR A 139 -2.96 -3.58 12.86
C TYR A 139 -2.01 -2.41 12.66
N LEU A 140 -2.41 -1.21 13.10
CA LEU A 140 -1.60 0.00 12.97
C LEU A 140 -0.28 -0.09 13.74
N ALA A 141 -0.25 -0.80 14.87
CA ALA A 141 1.00 -1.06 15.59
C ALA A 141 2.01 -1.84 14.73
N GLY A 142 1.52 -2.74 13.89
CA GLY A 142 2.31 -3.48 12.92
C GLY A 142 2.65 -2.73 11.62
N VAL A 143 2.13 -1.50 11.43
CA VAL A 143 2.31 -0.66 10.22
C VAL A 143 3.21 0.54 10.51
N ILE A 144 2.91 1.33 11.54
CA ILE A 144 3.51 2.67 11.75
C ILE A 144 5.01 2.59 11.94
N GLY A 145 5.51 1.55 12.62
CA GLY A 145 6.94 1.36 12.85
C GLY A 145 7.73 1.20 11.55
N GLU A 146 7.17 0.53 10.55
CA GLU A 146 7.77 0.37 9.22
C GLU A 146 7.66 1.64 8.38
N GLU A 147 6.51 2.34 8.46
CA GLU A 147 6.24 3.52 7.63
C GLU A 147 7.08 4.73 8.04
N LEU A 148 7.21 4.98 9.32
CA LEU A 148 7.91 6.17 9.82
C LEU A 148 9.27 5.85 10.45
N GLY A 149 9.49 4.63 10.91
CA GLY A 149 10.67 4.18 11.63
C GLY A 149 10.81 4.79 13.04
N PRO A 150 11.92 4.54 13.75
CA PRO A 150 12.17 5.11 15.06
C PRO A 150 12.22 6.64 15.03
N ARG A 151 11.55 7.29 16.00
CA ARG A 151 11.48 8.75 16.09
C ARG A 151 11.99 9.21 17.46
N ARG A 152 12.56 10.42 17.49
CA ARG A 152 12.97 11.09 18.73
C ARG A 152 11.75 11.65 19.48
N PRO A 153 11.87 11.94 20.78
CA PRO A 153 10.76 12.51 21.54
C PRO A 153 10.19 13.83 20.98
N ASP A 154 11.03 14.68 20.38
CA ASP A 154 10.64 15.94 19.74
C ASP A 154 9.93 15.72 18.39
N GLU A 155 9.93 14.50 17.85
CA GLU A 155 9.27 14.09 16.62
C GLU A 155 7.93 13.36 16.84
N ARG A 156 7.52 13.16 18.11
CA ARG A 156 6.32 12.35 18.45
C ARG A 156 5.05 12.84 17.75
N GLN A 157 4.92 14.14 17.49
CA GLN A 157 3.75 14.69 16.80
C GLN A 157 3.63 14.20 15.34
N ALA A 158 4.74 13.91 14.70
CA ALA A 158 4.73 13.29 13.37
C ALA A 158 4.22 11.84 13.43
N MET A 159 4.55 11.10 14.49
CA MET A 159 4.04 9.74 14.69
C MET A 159 2.55 9.73 14.99
N PHE A 160 2.05 10.72 15.76
CA PHE A 160 0.62 10.91 16.01
C PHE A 160 -0.12 11.23 14.69
N ALA A 161 0.43 12.13 13.87
CA ALA A 161 -0.13 12.42 12.55
C ALA A 161 -0.17 11.17 11.65
N GLN A 162 0.91 10.38 11.63
CA GLN A 162 0.95 9.14 10.86
C GLN A 162 -0.08 8.13 11.35
N ALA A 163 -0.29 8.02 12.66
CA ALA A 163 -1.31 7.12 13.23
C ALA A 163 -2.72 7.47 12.73
N VAL A 164 -3.10 8.75 12.76
CA VAL A 164 -4.40 9.22 12.25
C VAL A 164 -4.53 8.99 10.74
N VAL A 165 -3.49 9.29 9.97
CA VAL A 165 -3.48 9.08 8.50
C VAL A 165 -3.58 7.61 8.15
N SER A 166 -2.79 6.75 8.78
CA SER A 166 -2.80 5.30 8.53
C SER A 166 -4.12 4.66 8.93
N ARG A 167 -4.74 5.10 10.03
CA ARG A 167 -6.07 4.66 10.47
C ARG A 167 -7.14 5.07 9.46
N THR A 168 -7.13 6.32 9.03
CA THR A 168 -8.06 6.83 8.03
C THR A 168 -7.95 6.05 6.73
N PHE A 169 -6.71 5.82 6.25
CA PHE A 169 -6.47 5.02 5.03
C PHE A 169 -7.01 3.60 5.16
N ALA A 170 -6.70 2.91 6.25
CA ALA A 170 -7.14 1.53 6.46
C ALA A 170 -8.67 1.40 6.50
N LEU A 171 -9.34 2.29 7.25
CA LEU A 171 -10.80 2.29 7.38
C LEU A 171 -11.51 2.75 6.10
N LYS A 172 -10.98 3.73 5.37
CA LYS A 172 -11.51 4.20 4.08
C LYS A 172 -11.47 3.11 3.02
N ASN A 173 -10.41 2.31 3.01
CA ASN A 173 -10.18 1.26 2.02
C ASN A 173 -10.69 -0.13 2.47
N ARG A 174 -11.39 -0.23 3.60
CA ARG A 174 -11.99 -1.48 4.08
C ARG A 174 -12.90 -2.08 3.02
N GLY A 175 -12.77 -3.38 2.76
CA GLY A 175 -13.52 -4.10 1.72
C GLY A 175 -12.97 -3.92 0.30
N ARG A 176 -11.85 -3.23 0.10
CA ARG A 176 -11.23 -3.06 -1.22
C ARG A 176 -10.93 -4.39 -1.92
N TRP A 177 -10.58 -5.40 -1.14
CA TRP A 177 -10.24 -6.75 -1.61
C TRP A 177 -11.27 -7.80 -1.20
N GLU A 178 -12.54 -7.40 -1.03
CA GLU A 178 -13.65 -8.27 -0.60
C GLU A 178 -13.79 -9.52 -1.47
N THR A 179 -13.54 -9.41 -2.78
CA THR A 179 -13.55 -10.55 -3.71
C THR A 179 -12.48 -11.60 -3.41
N LEU A 180 -11.44 -11.23 -2.66
CA LEU A 180 -10.40 -12.12 -2.17
C LEU A 180 -10.61 -12.52 -0.70
N GLY A 181 -11.71 -12.04 -0.06
CA GLY A 181 -12.09 -12.38 1.30
C GLY A 181 -11.45 -11.50 2.39
N PHE A 182 -10.69 -10.46 2.06
CA PHE A 182 -10.02 -9.59 3.03
C PHE A 182 -10.13 -8.10 2.68
N ASP A 183 -9.66 -7.22 3.58
CA ASP A 183 -9.82 -5.77 3.47
C ASP A 183 -8.58 -5.08 2.89
N ALA A 184 -7.38 -5.55 3.25
CA ALA A 184 -6.11 -4.96 2.86
C ALA A 184 -5.02 -6.03 2.66
N TRP A 185 -4.03 -5.75 1.80
CA TRP A 185 -2.79 -6.52 1.71
C TRP A 185 -1.76 -6.04 2.73
N ALA A 186 -0.94 -6.97 3.21
CA ALA A 186 0.17 -6.70 4.15
C ALA A 186 1.43 -6.11 3.47
N ASP A 187 1.33 -5.55 2.28
CA ASP A 187 2.46 -5.05 1.50
C ASP A 187 2.18 -3.70 0.81
N ILE A 188 3.05 -3.28 -0.11
CA ILE A 188 3.01 -1.99 -0.82
C ILE A 188 1.74 -1.75 -1.65
N ARG A 189 0.85 -2.74 -1.82
CA ARG A 189 -0.46 -2.57 -2.47
C ARG A 189 -1.42 -1.75 -1.60
N ASP A 190 -1.23 -1.80 -0.27
CA ASP A 190 -1.96 -1.01 0.71
C ASP A 190 -0.98 -0.40 1.73
N GLN A 191 -0.69 -1.08 2.85
CA GLN A 191 0.26 -0.64 3.88
C GLN A 191 1.16 -1.81 4.29
N VAL A 192 2.46 -1.55 4.45
CA VAL A 192 3.41 -2.60 4.85
C VAL A 192 3.14 -3.01 6.31
N TYR A 193 2.53 -4.18 6.48
CA TYR A 193 2.18 -4.75 7.77
C TYR A 193 3.15 -5.87 8.16
N ARG A 194 3.87 -5.69 9.28
CA ARG A 194 4.89 -6.65 9.77
C ARG A 194 4.46 -7.41 11.02
N GLY A 195 3.21 -7.24 11.44
CA GLY A 195 2.76 -7.79 12.71
C GLY A 195 3.56 -7.25 13.89
N VAL A 196 3.79 -8.07 14.89
CA VAL A 196 4.45 -7.69 16.14
C VAL A 196 5.88 -7.14 15.95
N ALA A 197 6.55 -7.49 14.86
CA ALA A 197 7.94 -7.07 14.63
C ALA A 197 8.12 -5.55 14.43
N ALA A 198 7.07 -4.83 14.04
CA ALA A 198 7.11 -3.37 13.87
C ALA A 198 6.68 -2.60 15.13
N GLU A 199 6.22 -3.29 16.17
CA GLU A 199 5.70 -2.65 17.38
C GLU A 199 6.84 -2.08 18.23
N THR A 200 6.64 -0.87 18.72
CA THR A 200 7.51 -0.21 19.71
C THR A 200 6.67 0.51 20.75
N PRO A 201 7.21 0.80 21.95
CA PRO A 201 6.50 1.62 22.94
C PRO A 201 6.03 2.96 22.37
N ALA A 202 6.85 3.64 21.57
CA ALA A 202 6.51 4.94 20.97
C ALA A 202 5.35 4.83 19.96
N VAL A 203 5.26 3.73 19.20
CA VAL A 203 4.12 3.44 18.31
C VAL A 203 2.84 3.28 19.13
N TRP A 204 2.88 2.47 20.19
CA TRP A 204 1.72 2.28 21.07
C TRP A 204 1.31 3.57 21.80
N ASP A 205 2.27 4.43 22.17
CA ASP A 205 1.96 5.76 22.74
C ASP A 205 1.22 6.64 21.73
N ALA A 206 1.64 6.62 20.45
CA ALA A 206 0.96 7.37 19.40
C ALA A 206 -0.47 6.85 19.16
N LEU A 207 -0.65 5.53 19.14
CA LEU A 207 -1.97 4.92 18.96
C LEU A 207 -2.91 5.24 20.12
N ARG A 208 -2.46 5.13 21.36
CA ARG A 208 -3.26 5.50 22.54
C ARG A 208 -3.63 6.98 22.56
N ALA A 209 -2.68 7.87 22.21
CA ALA A 209 -2.92 9.31 22.19
C ALA A 209 -3.92 9.74 21.11
N THR A 210 -4.06 8.97 20.03
CA THR A 210 -4.92 9.27 18.89
C THR A 210 -5.99 8.19 18.64
N ALA A 211 -6.32 7.38 19.67
CA ALA A 211 -7.24 6.25 19.53
C ALA A 211 -8.57 6.67 18.89
N GLY A 212 -8.97 5.95 17.83
CA GLY A 212 -10.19 6.20 17.08
C GLY A 212 -10.21 7.47 16.23
N GLU A 213 -9.17 8.33 16.27
CA GLU A 213 -9.15 9.56 15.48
C GLU A 213 -8.85 9.30 14.00
N VAL A 214 -9.66 9.94 13.14
CA VAL A 214 -9.61 9.85 11.68
C VAL A 214 -9.74 11.23 11.05
N LEU A 215 -9.33 11.35 9.79
CA LEU A 215 -9.55 12.54 8.98
C LEU A 215 -10.86 12.42 8.19
N GLN A 216 -11.68 13.46 8.28
CA GLN A 216 -12.93 13.59 7.53
C GLN A 216 -12.98 14.87 6.71
N TYR A 217 -13.66 14.81 5.58
CA TYR A 217 -14.06 15.95 4.77
C TYR A 217 -15.55 15.90 4.54
N ARG A 218 -16.30 16.89 5.03
CA ARG A 218 -17.77 16.93 4.99
C ARG A 218 -18.44 15.68 5.58
N GLY A 219 -17.89 15.16 6.69
CA GLY A 219 -18.43 13.99 7.39
C GLY A 219 -18.02 12.63 6.82
N GLU A 220 -17.27 12.60 5.72
CA GLU A 220 -16.81 11.37 5.08
C GLU A 220 -15.30 11.14 5.30
N LEU A 221 -14.88 9.88 5.48
CA LEU A 221 -13.47 9.54 5.54
C LEU A 221 -12.76 9.93 4.25
N ILE A 222 -11.60 10.55 4.36
CA ILE A 222 -10.80 10.97 3.21
C ILE A 222 -9.93 9.86 2.62
N ASP A 223 -9.45 10.07 1.40
CA ASP A 223 -8.34 9.31 0.80
C ASP A 223 -7.03 9.81 1.42
N ALA A 224 -6.61 9.24 2.55
CA ALA A 224 -5.50 9.72 3.37
C ALA A 224 -4.16 9.19 2.87
N TYR A 225 -3.72 9.62 1.68
CA TYR A 225 -2.43 9.26 1.11
C TYR A 225 -1.27 9.86 1.90
N PHE A 226 -0.13 9.17 1.87
CA PHE A 226 1.13 9.67 2.44
C PHE A 226 2.32 9.17 1.63
N HIS A 227 3.43 9.86 1.74
CA HIS A 227 4.67 9.55 1.03
C HIS A 227 5.88 10.01 1.83
N SER A 228 7.06 9.47 1.52
CA SER A 228 8.26 9.73 2.30
C SER A 228 8.64 11.21 2.34
N THR A 229 8.89 11.85 1.18
CA THR A 229 9.44 13.21 1.11
C THR A 229 8.89 13.95 -0.10
N CYS A 230 8.29 15.13 0.10
CA CYS A 230 7.74 15.90 -1.00
C CYS A 230 8.83 16.67 -1.80
N GLY A 231 9.95 16.99 -1.16
CA GLY A 231 11.08 17.70 -1.78
C GLY A 231 10.99 19.22 -1.74
N PHE A 232 9.78 19.81 -1.73
CA PHE A 232 9.48 21.24 -1.60
C PHE A 232 7.97 21.49 -1.46
N ARG A 233 7.14 20.72 -2.15
CA ARG A 233 5.68 20.86 -2.18
C ARG A 233 5.05 19.49 -2.45
N THR A 234 3.85 19.23 -1.94
CA THR A 234 3.06 18.03 -2.28
C THR A 234 2.47 18.14 -3.69
N ALA A 235 1.97 17.05 -4.23
CA ALA A 235 1.26 16.97 -5.51
C ALA A 235 -0.26 16.86 -5.28
N SER A 236 -1.06 17.21 -6.30
CA SER A 236 -2.47 16.83 -6.31
C SER A 236 -2.66 15.36 -6.68
N LEU A 237 -3.88 14.85 -6.45
CA LEU A 237 -4.19 13.45 -6.75
C LEU A 237 -4.02 13.13 -8.25
N GLU A 238 -4.48 14.02 -9.11
CA GLU A 238 -4.48 13.89 -10.57
C GLU A 238 -3.07 13.90 -11.16
N GLU A 239 -2.14 14.58 -10.51
CA GLU A 239 -0.74 14.61 -10.92
C GLU A 239 -0.04 13.26 -10.71
N ALA A 240 -0.43 12.50 -9.69
CA ALA A 240 0.27 11.27 -9.30
C ALA A 240 -0.44 9.99 -9.71
N PHE A 241 -1.76 10.01 -9.87
CA PHE A 241 -2.57 8.83 -10.13
C PHE A 241 -3.51 9.03 -11.33
N LYS A 242 -3.73 7.96 -12.11
CA LYS A 242 -4.72 7.93 -13.18
C LYS A 242 -6.12 7.90 -12.56
N THR A 243 -6.70 9.07 -12.30
CA THR A 243 -8.03 9.23 -11.72
C THR A 243 -8.83 10.26 -12.50
N ALA A 244 -10.13 10.04 -12.55
CA ALA A 244 -11.05 10.93 -13.27
C ALA A 244 -11.36 12.25 -12.50
N SER A 245 -11.15 12.26 -11.17
CA SER A 245 -11.52 13.43 -10.36
C SER A 245 -10.53 13.65 -9.22
N GLY A 246 -10.13 14.90 -9.02
CA GLY A 246 -9.36 15.35 -7.88
C GLY A 246 -10.15 15.33 -6.57
N ARG A 247 -9.41 15.56 -5.50
CA ARG A 247 -9.99 15.72 -4.16
C ARG A 247 -9.66 17.13 -3.65
N PRO A 248 -10.64 17.88 -3.11
CA PRO A 248 -10.40 19.24 -2.62
C PRO A 248 -9.33 19.32 -1.54
N TYR A 249 -9.16 18.26 -0.76
CA TYR A 249 -8.18 18.13 0.32
C TYR A 249 -6.82 17.50 -0.11
N LEU A 250 -6.67 17.07 -1.37
CA LEU A 250 -5.42 16.55 -1.94
C LEU A 250 -4.90 17.51 -3.01
N ARG A 251 -4.55 18.71 -2.59
CA ARG A 251 -3.97 19.77 -3.41
C ARG A 251 -2.51 19.98 -3.08
N PRO A 252 -1.72 20.60 -3.96
CA PRO A 252 -0.33 20.95 -3.67
C PRO A 252 -0.21 21.86 -2.45
N VAL A 253 0.50 21.41 -1.43
CA VAL A 253 0.79 22.15 -0.20
C VAL A 253 2.28 22.45 -0.15
N SER A 254 2.69 23.71 0.07
CA SER A 254 4.08 24.08 0.26
C SER A 254 4.63 23.54 1.58
N ASP A 255 5.84 23.00 1.52
CA ASP A 255 6.57 22.55 2.71
C ASP A 255 7.70 23.53 3.08
N GLU A 256 7.65 24.75 2.51
CA GLU A 256 8.61 25.82 2.71
C GLU A 256 8.54 26.36 4.14
N ARG A 257 9.70 26.70 4.69
CA ARG A 257 9.90 27.44 5.93
C ARG A 257 11.02 28.47 5.74
N SER A 258 11.21 29.36 6.72
CA SER A 258 12.33 30.28 6.69
C SER A 258 13.66 29.53 6.55
N GLY A 259 14.39 29.82 5.48
CA GLY A 259 15.70 29.24 5.19
C GLY A 259 15.70 27.83 4.64
N GLY A 260 14.57 27.27 4.18
CA GLY A 260 14.52 25.93 3.57
C GLY A 260 13.15 25.30 3.56
N TYR A 261 13.09 23.98 3.78
CA TYR A 261 11.87 23.20 3.78
C TYR A 261 11.78 22.34 5.05
N TYR A 262 10.57 22.05 5.51
CA TYR A 262 10.40 21.15 6.66
C TYR A 262 10.93 19.74 6.37
N CYS A 263 10.85 19.27 5.14
CA CYS A 263 11.35 17.96 4.74
C CYS A 263 12.82 17.90 4.33
N ASP A 264 13.59 19.01 4.44
CA ASP A 264 15.01 19.07 4.03
C ASP A 264 15.96 18.21 4.88
N ILE A 265 15.49 17.80 6.05
CA ILE A 265 16.15 16.85 6.96
C ILE A 265 16.07 15.37 6.47
N SER A 266 15.33 15.11 5.39
CA SER A 266 15.22 13.78 4.81
C SER A 266 16.52 13.36 4.12
N PRO A 267 17.00 12.11 4.32
CA PRO A 267 18.11 11.57 3.54
C PRO A 267 17.77 11.42 2.05
N ARG A 268 16.46 11.51 1.70
CA ARG A 268 15.94 11.43 0.33
C ARG A 268 15.41 12.78 -0.16
N PHE A 269 15.86 13.88 0.45
CA PHE A 269 15.44 15.23 0.08
C PHE A 269 15.90 15.59 -1.32
N ARG A 270 17.12 15.21 -1.71
CA ARG A 270 17.67 15.36 -3.05
C ARG A 270 18.23 14.04 -3.53
N TRP A 271 18.11 13.81 -4.83
CA TRP A 271 18.63 12.60 -5.48
C TRP A 271 19.15 12.91 -6.87
N ARG A 272 20.01 12.05 -7.40
CA ARG A 272 20.56 12.13 -8.73
C ARG A 272 20.63 10.74 -9.33
N GLU A 273 20.14 10.59 -10.54
CA GLU A 273 20.22 9.37 -11.33
C GLU A 273 20.83 9.67 -12.68
N GLU A 274 21.53 8.70 -13.23
CA GLU A 274 22.28 8.87 -14.46
C GLU A 274 22.17 7.61 -15.32
N TRP A 275 22.01 7.81 -16.62
CA TRP A 275 21.97 6.75 -17.62
C TRP A 275 22.94 7.10 -18.75
N ASP A 276 23.82 6.16 -19.13
CA ASP A 276 24.44 6.16 -20.43
C ASP A 276 23.46 5.70 -21.52
N ALA A 277 23.85 5.81 -22.77
CA ALA A 277 23.00 5.43 -23.92
C ALA A 277 22.50 3.97 -23.85
N THR A 278 23.36 3.05 -23.43
CA THR A 278 23.08 1.62 -23.36
C THR A 278 22.05 1.32 -22.27
N ARG A 279 22.29 1.84 -21.06
CA ARG A 279 21.41 1.67 -19.91
C ARG A 279 20.03 2.31 -20.18
N LEU A 280 20.01 3.54 -20.72
CA LEU A 280 18.76 4.23 -21.06
C LEU A 280 17.93 3.42 -22.04
N ARG A 281 18.56 2.93 -23.11
CA ARG A 281 17.88 2.08 -24.11
C ARG A 281 17.36 0.78 -23.49
N ALA A 282 18.17 0.10 -22.69
CA ALA A 282 17.77 -1.15 -22.04
C ALA A 282 16.57 -0.97 -21.10
N ILE A 283 16.47 0.16 -20.39
CA ILE A 283 15.33 0.50 -19.52
C ILE A 283 14.10 0.81 -20.38
N LEU A 284 14.21 1.76 -21.32
CA LEU A 284 13.07 2.24 -22.09
C LEU A 284 12.48 1.16 -23.02
N SER A 285 13.30 0.27 -23.59
CA SER A 285 12.82 -0.85 -24.42
C SER A 285 11.92 -1.84 -23.65
N ARG A 286 12.03 -1.89 -22.31
CA ARG A 286 11.19 -2.73 -21.47
C ARG A 286 10.02 -1.96 -20.84
N THR A 287 10.27 -0.72 -20.40
CA THR A 287 9.28 0.04 -19.66
C THR A 287 8.22 0.70 -20.55
N LEU A 288 8.58 1.20 -21.73
CA LEU A 288 7.61 1.82 -22.64
C LEU A 288 6.53 0.83 -23.12
N PRO A 289 6.86 -0.39 -23.61
CA PRO A 289 5.83 -1.37 -23.94
C PRO A 289 4.98 -1.78 -22.73
N ALA A 290 5.60 -1.99 -21.57
CA ALA A 290 4.92 -2.48 -20.38
C ALA A 290 4.00 -1.43 -19.71
N VAL A 291 4.35 -0.14 -19.77
CA VAL A 291 3.63 0.94 -19.07
C VAL A 291 2.72 1.71 -20.03
N MET A 292 3.19 1.96 -21.27
CA MET A 292 2.53 2.81 -22.24
C MET A 292 1.86 2.02 -23.38
N ASN A 293 2.02 0.71 -23.42
CA ASN A 293 1.54 -0.15 -24.50
C ASN A 293 2.02 0.28 -25.90
N VAL A 294 3.26 0.77 -25.99
CA VAL A 294 3.89 1.23 -27.25
C VAL A 294 4.67 0.07 -27.86
N GLY A 295 4.47 -0.21 -29.16
CA GLY A 295 5.19 -1.28 -29.86
C GLY A 295 6.71 -1.09 -29.84
N GLY A 296 7.46 -2.20 -29.64
CA GLY A 296 8.94 -2.16 -29.49
C GLY A 296 9.74 -1.84 -30.74
N ASP A 297 9.16 -1.94 -31.94
CA ASP A 297 9.89 -1.88 -33.22
C ASP A 297 10.39 -0.49 -33.62
N GLY A 298 9.95 0.58 -32.92
CA GLY A 298 10.36 1.97 -33.17
C GLY A 298 11.41 2.55 -32.20
N LEU A 299 11.81 1.79 -31.17
CA LEU A 299 12.60 2.31 -30.04
C LEU A 299 14.13 2.24 -30.26
N GLN A 300 14.62 2.31 -31.50
CA GLN A 300 16.01 1.97 -31.79
C GLN A 300 17.04 3.02 -31.37
N ARG A 301 16.81 4.30 -31.66
CA ARG A 301 17.76 5.40 -31.37
C ARG A 301 17.07 6.53 -30.63
N ILE A 302 17.52 6.78 -29.41
CA ILE A 302 17.02 7.87 -28.60
C ILE A 302 17.84 9.11 -28.93
N THR A 303 17.18 10.14 -29.47
CA THR A 303 17.82 11.40 -29.91
C THR A 303 17.63 12.52 -28.88
N ASP A 304 16.57 12.46 -28.07
CA ASP A 304 16.32 13.41 -26.99
C ASP A 304 15.40 12.87 -25.91
N VAL A 305 15.48 13.46 -24.70
CA VAL A 305 14.53 13.32 -23.61
C VAL A 305 14.35 14.67 -22.96
N GLU A 306 13.13 15.21 -22.97
CA GLU A 306 12.83 16.54 -22.47
C GLU A 306 11.56 16.57 -21.60
N VAL A 307 11.49 17.52 -20.68
CA VAL A 307 10.27 17.85 -19.96
C VAL A 307 9.43 18.78 -20.83
N SER A 308 8.40 18.23 -21.48
CA SER A 308 7.53 19.00 -22.39
C SER A 308 6.45 19.79 -21.66
N ARG A 309 6.11 19.39 -20.43
CA ARG A 309 5.14 20.11 -19.58
C ARG A 309 5.50 19.94 -18.09
N THR A 310 5.36 21.03 -17.34
CA THR A 310 5.46 21.03 -15.88
C THR A 310 4.05 21.10 -15.28
N SER A 311 3.81 20.33 -14.23
CA SER A 311 2.53 20.31 -13.50
C SER A 311 2.41 21.50 -12.53
N PRO A 312 1.19 21.80 -12.02
CA PRO A 312 0.97 22.88 -11.04
C PRO A 312 1.81 22.74 -9.76
N SER A 313 2.16 21.51 -9.36
CA SER A 313 3.05 21.30 -8.22
C SER A 313 4.53 21.53 -8.52
N GLY A 314 4.90 21.85 -9.77
CA GLY A 314 6.29 22.02 -10.20
C GLY A 314 7.01 20.71 -10.54
N ARG A 315 6.27 19.60 -10.67
CA ARG A 315 6.78 18.30 -11.10
C ARG A 315 6.76 18.18 -12.62
N VAL A 316 7.41 17.12 -13.12
CA VAL A 316 7.32 16.76 -14.55
C VAL A 316 5.89 16.33 -14.86
N GLY A 317 5.17 17.18 -15.57
CA GLY A 317 3.79 16.92 -15.98
C GLY A 317 3.67 16.08 -17.26
N GLU A 318 4.70 16.16 -18.12
CA GLU A 318 4.85 15.29 -19.29
C GLU A 318 6.32 15.18 -19.66
N LEU A 319 6.79 13.97 -19.90
CA LEU A 319 8.11 13.67 -20.42
C LEU A 319 8.00 13.27 -21.88
N ARG A 320 8.72 13.95 -22.79
CA ARG A 320 8.81 13.59 -24.19
C ARG A 320 10.12 12.86 -24.45
N ILE A 321 10.02 11.65 -25.02
CA ILE A 321 11.15 10.83 -25.42
C ILE A 321 11.17 10.77 -26.95
N VAL A 322 12.23 11.33 -27.56
CA VAL A 322 12.35 11.46 -29.00
C VAL A 322 13.25 10.36 -29.53
N PHE A 323 12.78 9.70 -30.55
CA PHE A 323 13.50 8.68 -31.29
C PHE A 323 13.85 9.17 -32.70
N GLU A 324 14.64 8.42 -33.41
CA GLU A 324 14.96 8.73 -34.81
C GLU A 324 13.70 8.79 -35.70
N ARG A 325 12.66 8.03 -35.34
CA ARG A 325 11.36 8.01 -36.00
C ARG A 325 10.23 8.21 -34.98
N GLY A 326 9.86 9.47 -34.76
CA GLY A 326 8.76 9.83 -33.86
C GLY A 326 9.15 10.07 -32.42
N ASP A 327 8.15 10.27 -31.58
CA ASP A 327 8.31 10.50 -30.15
C ASP A 327 7.21 9.79 -29.34
N VAL A 328 7.50 9.59 -28.07
CA VAL A 328 6.55 9.08 -27.07
C VAL A 328 6.38 10.12 -25.97
N ARG A 329 5.13 10.47 -25.66
CA ARG A 329 4.78 11.37 -24.55
C ARG A 329 4.33 10.57 -23.37
N VAL A 330 5.07 10.69 -22.28
CA VAL A 330 4.85 9.96 -21.01
C VAL A 330 4.17 10.91 -20.03
N PRO A 331 2.92 10.67 -19.63
CA PRO A 331 2.22 11.50 -18.67
C PRO A 331 2.83 11.34 -17.27
N GLU A 332 2.65 12.34 -16.41
CA GLU A 332 3.23 12.45 -15.08
C GLU A 332 3.11 11.17 -14.25
N GLN A 333 1.95 10.54 -14.27
CA GLN A 333 1.64 9.32 -13.50
C GLN A 333 2.55 8.13 -13.88
N ASP A 334 3.06 8.12 -15.10
CA ASP A 334 3.88 7.04 -15.65
C ASP A 334 5.39 7.34 -15.63
N VAL A 335 5.79 8.60 -15.48
CA VAL A 335 7.20 9.04 -15.56
C VAL A 335 8.12 8.21 -14.66
N ARG A 336 7.73 7.98 -13.41
CA ARG A 336 8.52 7.20 -12.44
C ARG A 336 8.66 5.72 -12.83
N SER A 337 7.67 5.19 -13.52
CA SER A 337 7.61 3.79 -13.96
C SER A 337 8.28 3.58 -15.31
N VAL A 338 8.37 4.61 -16.14
CA VAL A 338 9.04 4.57 -17.44
C VAL A 338 10.54 4.88 -17.30
N LEU A 339 10.90 6.01 -16.68
CA LEU A 339 12.30 6.41 -16.50
C LEU A 339 12.86 5.82 -15.19
N ARG A 340 13.02 4.50 -15.16
CA ARG A 340 13.56 3.79 -13.98
C ARG A 340 15.08 3.92 -13.90
N PRO A 341 15.65 4.05 -12.70
CA PRO A 341 17.09 3.85 -12.52
C PRO A 341 17.50 2.41 -12.80
N GLU A 342 16.71 1.46 -12.31
CA GLU A 342 16.88 0.01 -12.47
C GLU A 342 15.51 -0.66 -12.66
N MET A 343 15.48 -1.86 -13.22
CA MET A 343 14.22 -2.54 -13.52
C MET A 343 13.34 -2.82 -12.30
N ASN A 344 13.95 -3.05 -11.15
CA ASN A 344 13.28 -3.32 -9.88
C ASN A 344 13.03 -2.07 -9.01
N ARG A 345 13.45 -0.87 -9.44
CA ARG A 345 13.36 0.37 -8.68
C ARG A 345 12.74 1.49 -9.52
N GLN A 346 11.65 2.07 -9.02
CA GLN A 346 11.07 3.28 -9.63
C GLN A 346 11.97 4.49 -9.37
N LEU A 347 11.82 5.53 -10.22
CA LEU A 347 12.45 6.83 -9.99
C LEU A 347 11.96 7.43 -8.66
N GLY A 348 12.83 8.14 -7.96
CA GLY A 348 12.57 8.67 -6.62
C GLY A 348 11.27 9.47 -6.52
N SER A 349 11.07 10.40 -7.45
CA SER A 349 9.86 11.23 -7.57
C SER A 349 9.69 11.68 -9.01
N ALA A 350 8.58 12.36 -9.33
CA ALA A 350 8.41 13.10 -10.59
C ALA A 350 8.93 14.56 -10.51
N ALA A 351 9.52 14.97 -9.38
CA ALA A 351 10.11 16.31 -9.19
C ALA A 351 11.59 16.30 -9.56
N PHE A 352 11.93 16.58 -10.80
CA PHE A 352 13.32 16.59 -11.26
C PHE A 352 13.53 17.51 -12.48
N GLN A 353 14.79 17.83 -12.72
CA GLN A 353 15.29 18.48 -13.94
C GLN A 353 16.16 17.48 -14.71
N LEU A 354 16.21 17.63 -16.04
CA LEU A 354 17.02 16.81 -16.92
C LEU A 354 18.21 17.60 -17.47
N SER A 355 19.32 16.89 -17.64
CA SER A 355 20.47 17.33 -18.42
C SER A 355 20.83 16.23 -19.43
N VAL A 356 20.87 16.59 -20.71
CA VAL A 356 21.17 15.67 -21.81
C VAL A 356 22.53 16.04 -22.40
N THR A 357 23.41 15.05 -22.53
CA THR A 357 24.64 15.16 -23.32
C THR A 357 24.47 14.30 -24.56
N LYS A 358 24.78 14.86 -25.73
CA LYS A 358 24.66 14.18 -27.02
C LYS A 358 26.02 13.90 -27.65
N ASP A 359 26.09 12.80 -28.40
CA ASP A 359 27.19 12.46 -29.26
C ASP A 359 26.62 11.91 -30.59
N GLY A 360 27.09 12.42 -31.72
CA GLY A 360 26.60 12.03 -33.05
C GLY A 360 25.09 12.16 -33.23
N GLY A 361 24.45 13.16 -32.61
CA GLY A 361 23.01 13.39 -32.67
C GLY A 361 22.15 12.46 -31.82
N GLN A 362 22.77 11.59 -30.99
CA GLN A 362 22.10 10.69 -30.06
C GLN A 362 22.43 11.08 -28.60
N ILE A 363 21.60 10.61 -27.68
CA ILE A 363 21.92 10.74 -26.25
C ILE A 363 23.12 9.86 -25.93
N ALA A 364 24.22 10.46 -25.48
CA ALA A 364 25.34 9.78 -24.85
C ALA A 364 25.10 9.60 -23.34
N ARG A 365 24.49 10.60 -22.70
CA ARG A 365 24.25 10.64 -21.27
C ARG A 365 23.00 11.41 -20.92
N LEU A 366 22.15 10.85 -20.08
CA LEU A 366 20.99 11.50 -19.46
C LEU A 366 21.20 11.56 -17.95
N VAL A 367 20.97 12.74 -17.36
CA VAL A 367 21.01 12.94 -15.91
C VAL A 367 19.68 13.52 -15.46
N ALA A 368 19.08 12.93 -14.42
CA ALA A 368 17.96 13.49 -13.68
C ALA A 368 18.44 13.91 -12.28
N ALA A 369 18.32 15.20 -11.96
CA ALA A 369 18.56 15.74 -10.63
C ALA A 369 17.21 16.11 -10.01
N GLY A 370 16.84 15.42 -8.94
CA GLY A 370 15.50 15.48 -8.39
C GLY A 370 15.40 15.75 -6.90
N ALA A 371 14.17 15.98 -6.47
CA ALA A 371 13.80 16.30 -5.09
C ALA A 371 12.66 15.41 -4.60
N GLY A 372 12.78 14.92 -3.36
CA GLY A 372 11.75 14.14 -2.71
C GLY A 372 11.72 12.67 -3.12
N TRP A 373 10.84 11.91 -2.47
CA TRP A 373 10.71 10.46 -2.63
C TRP A 373 9.28 9.99 -2.41
N GLY A 374 8.71 9.33 -3.39
CA GLY A 374 7.33 8.86 -3.41
C GLY A 374 6.47 9.59 -4.43
N HIS A 375 5.16 9.35 -4.38
CA HIS A 375 4.17 9.93 -5.31
C HIS A 375 3.88 11.42 -5.06
N GLY A 376 4.17 11.93 -3.87
CA GLY A 376 4.02 13.35 -3.53
C GLY A 376 2.65 13.76 -2.99
N VAL A 377 1.63 12.91 -2.98
CA VAL A 377 0.25 13.26 -2.59
C VAL A 377 0.04 13.09 -1.08
N GLY A 378 -0.70 14.02 -0.45
CA GLY A 378 -1.09 13.99 0.95
C GLY A 378 0.05 14.25 1.92
N LEU A 379 0.13 13.50 3.03
CA LEU A 379 1.12 13.72 4.08
C LEU A 379 2.55 13.46 3.60
N CYS A 380 3.42 14.45 3.72
CA CYS A 380 4.86 14.29 3.61
C CYS A 380 5.41 13.82 4.97
N GLN A 381 5.87 12.57 5.08
CA GLN A 381 6.36 12.00 6.35
C GLN A 381 7.51 12.79 6.94
N TRP A 382 8.55 13.10 6.14
CA TRP A 382 9.67 13.92 6.60
C TRP A 382 9.31 15.40 6.81
N GLY A 383 8.33 15.92 6.08
CA GLY A 383 7.77 17.23 6.36
C GLY A 383 7.03 17.27 7.69
N ALA A 384 6.25 16.23 8.01
CA ALA A 384 5.62 16.09 9.32
C ALA A 384 6.66 16.02 10.46
N VAL A 385 7.76 15.29 10.25
CA VAL A 385 8.89 15.26 11.21
C VAL A 385 9.51 16.65 11.40
N GLY A 386 9.76 17.39 10.31
CA GLY A 386 10.30 18.75 10.40
C GLY A 386 9.35 19.73 11.08
N ARG A 387 8.04 19.61 10.82
CA ARG A 387 7.01 20.43 11.49
C ARG A 387 6.89 20.11 12.99
N ALA A 388 6.97 18.82 13.35
CA ALA A 388 7.01 18.40 14.75
C ALA A 388 8.23 18.99 15.49
N ARG A 389 9.43 18.94 14.89
CA ARG A 389 10.66 19.58 15.43
C ARG A 389 10.51 21.11 15.57
N ALA A 390 9.69 21.72 14.73
CA ALA A 390 9.35 23.15 14.82
C ALA A 390 8.23 23.44 15.84
N GLY A 391 7.80 22.45 16.62
CA GLY A 391 6.81 22.62 17.69
C GLY A 391 5.35 22.56 17.26
N GLN A 392 5.07 22.18 15.99
CA GLN A 392 3.68 22.00 15.54
C GLN A 392 3.10 20.70 16.10
N ASP A 393 1.87 20.76 16.57
CA ASP A 393 1.11 19.58 16.98
C ASP A 393 0.59 18.78 15.78
N TYR A 394 0.20 17.53 16.02
CA TYR A 394 -0.24 16.63 14.94
C TYR A 394 -1.51 17.10 14.23
N ARG A 395 -2.44 17.80 14.90
CA ARG A 395 -3.67 18.33 14.29
C ARG A 395 -3.34 19.44 13.30
N THR A 396 -2.45 20.36 13.68
CA THR A 396 -1.91 21.40 12.80
C THR A 396 -1.19 20.78 11.59
N ILE A 397 -0.36 19.76 11.81
CA ILE A 397 0.32 19.02 10.73
C ILE A 397 -0.70 18.41 9.76
N LEU A 398 -1.72 17.74 10.28
CA LEU A 398 -2.75 17.06 9.48
C LEU A 398 -3.56 18.03 8.62
N VAL A 399 -4.12 19.09 9.21
CA VAL A 399 -4.93 20.06 8.45
C VAL A 399 -4.09 20.88 7.46
N THR A 400 -2.78 20.97 7.68
CA THR A 400 -1.86 21.56 6.70
C THR A 400 -1.75 20.70 5.45
N TYR A 401 -1.51 19.40 5.59
CA TYR A 401 -1.37 18.49 4.43
C TYR A 401 -2.70 18.07 3.81
N PHE A 402 -3.80 18.17 4.55
CA PHE A 402 -5.16 17.88 4.11
C PHE A 402 -6.08 19.08 4.38
N PRO A 403 -5.94 20.17 3.59
CA PRO A 403 -6.69 21.41 3.85
C PRO A 403 -8.21 21.19 3.79
N GLY A 404 -8.92 21.81 4.74
CA GLY A 404 -10.38 21.75 4.85
C GLY A 404 -10.91 20.45 5.46
N THR A 405 -10.06 19.58 5.99
CA THR A 405 -10.47 18.39 6.74
C THR A 405 -10.57 18.68 8.25
N THR A 406 -11.28 17.81 8.96
CA THR A 406 -11.34 17.76 10.43
C THR A 406 -10.78 16.45 10.94
N VAL A 407 -10.28 16.47 12.18
CA VAL A 407 -9.87 15.26 12.92
C VAL A 407 -10.99 14.92 13.89
N GLU A 408 -11.65 13.79 13.65
CA GLU A 408 -12.82 13.34 14.40
C GLU A 408 -12.56 11.96 15.02
N ARG A 409 -13.21 11.68 16.16
CA ARG A 409 -13.16 10.36 16.78
C ARG A 409 -14.30 9.50 16.24
N LEU A 410 -13.96 8.34 15.66
CA LEU A 410 -14.90 7.44 15.06
C LEU A 410 -15.42 6.36 16.03
N TYR A 411 -14.55 5.91 16.97
CA TYR A 411 -14.85 4.92 18.01
C TYR A 411 -14.09 5.21 19.31
#